data_13efd3d56f3c9f5f36d0febae4c12265
#
_entry.id   13efd3d56f3c9f5f36d0febae4c12265
#
_cell.length_a   1.000
_cell.length_b   1.000
_cell.length_c   1.000
_cell.angle_alpha   90.00
_cell.angle_beta   90.00
_cell.angle_gamma   90.00
#
_symmetry.space_group_name_H-M   'P 1'
#
loop_
_entity.id
_entity.type
_entity.pdbx_description
1 polymer ?
#
loop_
_entity_poly.entity_id
_entity_poly.type
_entity_poly.pdbx_seq_one_letter_code
_entity_poly.pdbx_strand_id
1 'polypeptide(L)'
;LEATAEVSKQNLDFEVGHAKIKEFEDVLASFSDMKDNLKISLERQWKTEQTQKEQIAALAHDLKTPLTVIQGNADLLTETNLDDEQRLYAGYVVESSGQMQSYIQTLIDISRAAVGYQLHIESIDLPAFMQHLFGYMESLCRTKEIRLQMNTVSLPQMLKFDRVLIERAIMNVISNGLDYSPQGGTLYVDVQSNNGFVEISVTDKGTGFSKEALCHAQERFYMGDQSRNSKLHFGMGLYITNSIMEQHNG
;
A
#
# COMPACT_ATOMS: atom_id res chain seq x y z
N LEU A 1 10.18 7.32 39.77
CA LEU A 1 9.86 8.35 38.78
C LEU A 1 10.63 8.16 37.46
N GLU A 2 11.95 7.88 37.48
CA GLU A 2 12.72 7.63 36.24
C GLU A 2 12.22 6.40 35.50
N ALA A 3 12.03 5.26 36.20
CA ALA A 3 11.55 4.03 35.60
C ALA A 3 10.16 4.16 34.94
N THR A 4 9.24 4.93 35.54
CA THR A 4 7.92 5.20 34.96
C THR A 4 7.99 6.09 33.71
N ALA A 5 8.96 7.01 33.66
CA ALA A 5 9.22 7.84 32.51
C ALA A 5 9.77 7.05 31.30
N GLU A 6 10.61 6.03 31.53
CA GLU A 6 11.14 5.17 30.49
C GLU A 6 10.03 4.26 29.89
N VAL A 7 9.17 3.67 30.72
CA VAL A 7 8.00 2.91 30.24
C VAL A 7 7.06 3.79 29.42
N SER A 8 6.84 5.05 29.82
CA SER A 8 6.03 6.02 29.07
C SER A 8 6.60 6.36 27.69
N LYS A 9 7.92 6.22 27.49
CA LYS A 9 8.60 6.39 26.20
C LYS A 9 8.71 5.09 25.38
N GLN A 10 8.01 4.02 25.83
CA GLN A 10 8.09 2.68 25.24
C GLN A 10 9.49 2.04 25.32
N ASN A 11 10.37 2.56 26.14
CA ASN A 11 11.68 1.98 26.40
C ASN A 11 11.58 0.99 27.57
N LEU A 12 11.74 -0.31 27.30
CA LEU A 12 11.72 -1.38 28.30
C LEU A 12 13.12 -1.96 28.60
N ASP A 13 14.17 -1.44 27.98
CA ASP A 13 15.57 -1.83 28.19
C ASP A 13 16.23 -0.92 29.22
N PHE A 14 15.76 -0.99 30.49
CA PHE A 14 16.36 -0.29 31.61
C PHE A 14 16.35 -1.17 32.86
N GLU A 15 17.28 -0.89 33.76
CA GLU A 15 17.34 -1.53 35.08
C GLU A 15 16.50 -0.76 36.10
N VAL A 16 15.75 -1.50 36.92
CA VAL A 16 14.98 -0.91 38.02
C VAL A 16 15.91 -0.80 39.25
N GLY A 17 16.10 0.43 39.75
CA GLY A 17 16.97 0.70 40.91
C GLY A 17 16.47 0.04 42.20
N HIS A 18 17.38 -0.12 43.18
CA HIS A 18 17.10 -0.69 44.51
C HIS A 18 16.69 0.38 45.52
N ALA A 19 15.80 0.01 46.44
CA ALA A 19 15.36 0.85 47.54
C ALA A 19 15.88 0.32 48.87
N LYS A 20 16.07 1.22 49.86
CA LYS A 20 16.55 0.87 51.21
C LYS A 20 15.43 0.44 52.16
N ILE A 21 14.19 0.60 51.81
CA ILE A 21 12.99 0.26 52.60
C ILE A 21 12.32 -0.95 51.96
N LYS A 22 12.12 -2.02 52.74
CA LYS A 22 11.66 -3.33 52.26
C LYS A 22 10.37 -3.27 51.43
N GLU A 23 9.41 -2.46 51.86
CA GLU A 23 8.15 -2.28 51.17
C GLU A 23 8.31 -1.62 49.75
N PHE A 24 9.27 -0.73 49.63
CA PHE A 24 9.65 -0.14 48.35
C PHE A 24 10.41 -1.12 47.44
N GLU A 25 11.21 -2.00 48.03
CA GLU A 25 11.93 -3.03 47.29
C GLU A 25 10.98 -4.06 46.69
N ASP A 26 9.95 -4.47 47.45
CA ASP A 26 8.88 -5.36 46.96
C ASP A 26 8.07 -4.74 45.80
N VAL A 27 7.80 -3.44 45.87
CA VAL A 27 7.13 -2.69 44.79
C VAL A 27 8.02 -2.60 43.54
N LEU A 28 9.31 -2.31 43.73
CA LEU A 28 10.27 -2.23 42.61
C LEU A 28 10.47 -3.60 41.93
N ALA A 29 10.53 -4.69 42.74
CA ALA A 29 10.59 -6.05 42.21
C ALA A 29 9.36 -6.38 41.39
N SER A 30 8.16 -6.09 41.92
CA SER A 30 6.88 -6.31 41.16
C SER A 30 6.81 -5.48 39.87
N PHE A 31 7.34 -4.25 39.89
CA PHE A 31 7.44 -3.41 38.71
C PHE A 31 8.45 -3.97 37.69
N SER A 32 9.58 -4.50 38.13
CA SER A 32 10.55 -5.17 37.27
C SER A 32 9.96 -6.40 36.61
N ASP A 33 9.25 -7.25 37.36
CA ASP A 33 8.56 -8.44 36.84
C ASP A 33 7.50 -8.07 35.83
N MET A 34 6.72 -7.01 36.07
CA MET A 34 5.72 -6.50 35.14
C MET A 34 6.36 -6.01 33.84
N LYS A 35 7.45 -5.23 33.92
CA LYS A 35 8.21 -4.75 32.77
C LYS A 35 8.72 -5.92 31.93
N ASP A 36 9.33 -6.93 32.57
CA ASP A 36 9.89 -8.07 31.87
C ASP A 36 8.79 -8.94 31.22
N ASN A 37 7.67 -9.16 31.91
CA ASN A 37 6.50 -9.84 31.33
C ASN A 37 5.90 -9.07 30.15
N LEU A 38 5.83 -7.74 30.23
CA LEU A 38 5.36 -6.88 29.14
C LEU A 38 6.30 -6.96 27.93
N LYS A 39 7.62 -6.90 28.15
CA LYS A 39 8.63 -7.05 27.10
C LYS A 39 8.48 -8.40 26.38
N ILE A 40 8.42 -9.50 27.13
CA ILE A 40 8.22 -10.86 26.56
C ILE A 40 6.90 -10.95 25.77
N SER A 41 5.83 -10.34 26.28
CA SER A 41 4.52 -10.34 25.60
C SER A 41 4.58 -9.59 24.28
N LEU A 42 5.20 -8.40 24.26
CA LEU A 42 5.36 -7.59 23.05
C LEU A 42 6.26 -8.29 22.01
N GLU A 43 7.38 -8.87 22.44
CA GLU A 43 8.27 -9.64 21.56
C GLU A 43 7.55 -10.86 20.94
N ARG A 44 6.75 -11.57 21.74
CA ARG A 44 5.94 -12.70 21.26
C ARG A 44 4.88 -12.25 20.26
N GLN A 45 4.18 -11.15 20.56
CA GLN A 45 3.19 -10.58 19.66
C GLN A 45 3.84 -10.18 18.34
N TRP A 46 4.95 -9.45 18.39
CA TRP A 46 5.69 -9.03 17.20
C TRP A 46 6.13 -10.23 16.35
N LYS A 47 6.70 -11.26 16.98
CA LYS A 47 7.12 -12.49 16.29
C LYS A 47 5.93 -13.22 15.63
N THR A 48 4.80 -13.28 16.31
CA THR A 48 3.57 -13.90 15.76
C THR A 48 3.08 -13.13 14.55
N GLU A 49 3.05 -11.80 14.62
CA GLU A 49 2.68 -10.95 13.50
C GLU A 49 3.62 -11.13 12.30
N GLN A 50 4.94 -11.19 12.54
CA GLN A 50 5.93 -11.44 11.49
C GLN A 50 5.70 -12.78 10.80
N THR A 51 5.55 -13.86 11.59
CA THR A 51 5.30 -15.20 11.06
C THR A 51 4.01 -15.25 10.24
N GLN A 52 2.94 -14.62 10.70
CA GLN A 52 1.67 -14.56 9.97
C GLN A 52 1.83 -13.85 8.62
N LYS A 53 2.60 -12.77 8.58
CA LYS A 53 2.86 -12.00 7.36
C LYS A 53 3.69 -12.81 6.35
N GLU A 54 4.73 -13.50 6.83
CA GLU A 54 5.55 -14.39 5.99
C GLU A 54 4.71 -15.53 5.40
N GLN A 55 3.80 -16.11 6.19
CA GLN A 55 2.88 -17.14 5.71
C GLN A 55 1.94 -16.62 4.62
N ILE A 56 1.38 -15.41 4.79
CA ILE A 56 0.52 -14.78 3.76
C ILE A 56 1.32 -14.56 2.47
N ALA A 57 2.54 -14.05 2.57
CA ALA A 57 3.39 -13.82 1.39
C ALA A 57 3.74 -15.13 0.66
N ALA A 58 4.05 -16.20 1.40
CA ALA A 58 4.33 -17.51 0.84
C ALA A 58 3.10 -18.10 0.13
N LEU A 59 1.93 -18.09 0.79
CA LEU A 59 0.67 -18.56 0.20
C LEU A 59 0.31 -17.79 -1.06
N ALA A 60 0.47 -16.48 -1.04
CA ALA A 60 0.20 -15.64 -2.20
C ALA A 60 1.12 -15.96 -3.38
N HIS A 61 2.41 -16.22 -3.11
CA HIS A 61 3.36 -16.67 -4.13
C HIS A 61 2.95 -18.01 -4.73
N ASP A 62 2.56 -18.99 -3.89
CA ASP A 62 2.18 -20.32 -4.33
C ASP A 62 0.87 -20.33 -5.12
N LEU A 63 -0.03 -19.40 -4.85
CA LEU A 63 -1.27 -19.20 -5.62
C LEU A 63 -1.02 -18.50 -6.96
N LYS A 64 -0.02 -17.62 -7.05
CA LYS A 64 0.28 -16.88 -8.28
C LYS A 64 0.68 -17.83 -9.42
N THR A 65 1.46 -18.86 -9.14
CA THR A 65 1.97 -19.80 -10.14
C THR A 65 0.84 -20.54 -10.89
N PRO A 66 -0.08 -21.28 -10.23
CA PRO A 66 -1.17 -21.98 -10.92
C PRO A 66 -2.11 -21.00 -11.64
N LEU A 67 -2.32 -19.81 -11.08
CA LEU A 67 -3.17 -18.82 -11.68
C LEU A 67 -2.59 -18.24 -12.98
N THR A 68 -1.27 -18.04 -13.03
CA THR A 68 -0.57 -17.66 -14.27
C THR A 68 -0.72 -18.72 -15.36
N VAL A 69 -0.70 -20.00 -14.99
CA VAL A 69 -0.92 -21.11 -15.93
C VAL A 69 -2.38 -21.11 -16.44
N ILE A 70 -3.34 -20.91 -15.55
CA ILE A 70 -4.78 -20.83 -15.94
C ILE A 70 -5.00 -19.68 -16.90
N GLN A 71 -4.49 -18.50 -16.59
CA GLN A 71 -4.62 -17.32 -17.43
C GLN A 71 -3.95 -17.53 -18.79
N GLY A 72 -2.69 -18.00 -18.82
CA GLY A 72 -1.97 -18.23 -20.07
C GLY A 72 -2.67 -19.25 -20.98
N ASN A 73 -3.26 -20.33 -20.41
CA ASN A 73 -4.05 -21.26 -21.21
C ASN A 73 -5.36 -20.66 -21.71
N ALA A 74 -6.03 -19.82 -20.89
CA ALA A 74 -7.24 -19.13 -21.32
C ALA A 74 -6.96 -18.10 -22.42
N ASP A 75 -5.84 -17.36 -22.31
CA ASP A 75 -5.40 -16.42 -23.37
C ASP A 75 -5.13 -17.17 -24.68
N LEU A 76 -4.38 -18.29 -24.62
CA LEU A 76 -4.13 -19.15 -25.80
C LEU A 76 -5.42 -19.69 -26.41
N LEU A 77 -6.40 -20.07 -25.57
CA LEU A 77 -7.72 -20.51 -26.07
C LEU A 77 -8.42 -19.40 -26.86
N THR A 78 -8.34 -18.15 -26.42
CA THR A 78 -8.98 -17.01 -27.12
C THR A 78 -8.39 -16.76 -28.52
N GLU A 79 -7.14 -17.19 -28.76
CA GLU A 79 -6.47 -17.10 -30.06
C GLU A 79 -6.86 -18.23 -31.04
N THR A 80 -7.60 -19.24 -30.57
CA THR A 80 -8.06 -20.37 -31.39
C THR A 80 -9.43 -20.11 -32.05
N ASN A 81 -9.83 -20.99 -32.95
CA ASN A 81 -11.17 -20.93 -33.53
C ASN A 81 -12.24 -21.42 -32.54
N LEU A 82 -12.76 -20.50 -31.75
CA LEU A 82 -13.82 -20.73 -30.78
C LEU A 82 -15.15 -20.31 -31.37
N ASP A 83 -16.23 -21.04 -31.02
CA ASP A 83 -17.60 -20.55 -31.23
C ASP A 83 -17.92 -19.39 -30.27
N ASP A 84 -19.05 -18.71 -30.45
CA ASP A 84 -19.40 -17.52 -29.67
C ASP A 84 -19.55 -17.83 -28.19
N GLU A 85 -20.08 -18.99 -27.82
CA GLU A 85 -20.27 -19.42 -26.44
C GLU A 85 -18.95 -19.79 -25.77
N GLN A 86 -18.09 -20.51 -26.46
CA GLN A 86 -16.73 -20.84 -25.98
C GLN A 86 -15.88 -19.59 -25.81
N ARG A 87 -15.96 -18.62 -26.70
CA ARG A 87 -15.27 -17.33 -26.61
C ARG A 87 -15.74 -16.54 -25.40
N LEU A 88 -17.03 -16.54 -25.11
CA LEU A 88 -17.60 -15.92 -23.94
C LEU A 88 -17.07 -16.55 -22.65
N TYR A 89 -17.05 -17.88 -22.55
CA TYR A 89 -16.53 -18.58 -21.36
C TYR A 89 -15.04 -18.41 -21.19
N ALA A 90 -14.24 -18.45 -22.25
CA ALA A 90 -12.81 -18.16 -22.20
C ALA A 90 -12.57 -16.72 -21.69
N GLY A 91 -13.34 -15.75 -22.14
CA GLY A 91 -13.31 -14.37 -21.64
C GLY A 91 -13.59 -14.28 -20.14
N TYR A 92 -14.58 -15.01 -19.61
CA TYR A 92 -14.84 -15.06 -18.17
C TYR A 92 -13.68 -15.66 -17.37
N VAL A 93 -13.00 -16.68 -17.92
CA VAL A 93 -11.82 -17.27 -17.27
C VAL A 93 -10.66 -16.28 -17.23
N VAL A 94 -10.39 -15.58 -18.33
CA VAL A 94 -9.34 -14.54 -18.40
C VAL A 94 -9.63 -13.43 -17.40
N GLU A 95 -10.85 -12.89 -17.40
CA GLU A 95 -11.26 -11.82 -16.48
C GLU A 95 -11.14 -12.26 -15.01
N SER A 96 -11.67 -13.43 -14.66
CA SER A 96 -11.64 -13.96 -13.30
C SER A 96 -10.21 -14.24 -12.84
N SER A 97 -9.38 -14.78 -13.72
CA SER A 97 -7.95 -15.02 -13.42
C SER A 97 -7.19 -13.71 -13.16
N GLY A 98 -7.44 -12.68 -13.96
CA GLY A 98 -6.87 -11.34 -13.77
C GLY A 98 -7.31 -10.71 -12.44
N GLN A 99 -8.58 -10.85 -12.08
CA GLN A 99 -9.10 -10.40 -10.78
C GLN A 99 -8.40 -11.12 -9.62
N MET A 100 -8.25 -12.44 -9.68
CA MET A 100 -7.54 -13.22 -8.66
C MET A 100 -6.07 -12.80 -8.53
N GLN A 101 -5.38 -12.54 -9.65
CA GLN A 101 -3.99 -12.04 -9.60
C GLN A 101 -3.90 -10.70 -8.89
N SER A 102 -4.82 -9.78 -9.15
CA SER A 102 -4.91 -8.51 -8.45
C SER A 102 -5.13 -8.70 -6.95
N TYR A 103 -5.98 -9.65 -6.55
CA TYR A 103 -6.23 -9.99 -5.14
C TYR A 103 -4.97 -10.51 -4.44
N ILE A 104 -4.29 -11.47 -5.06
CA ILE A 104 -3.05 -12.03 -4.53
C ILE A 104 -1.99 -10.95 -4.39
N GLN A 105 -1.86 -10.07 -5.38
CA GLN A 105 -0.91 -8.97 -5.34
C GLN A 105 -1.24 -8.03 -4.17
N THR A 106 -2.50 -7.68 -3.97
CA THR A 106 -2.95 -6.84 -2.85
C THR A 106 -2.61 -7.49 -1.50
N LEU A 107 -2.81 -8.82 -1.34
CA LEU A 107 -2.44 -9.53 -0.11
C LEU A 107 -0.94 -9.49 0.19
N ILE A 108 -0.09 -9.67 -0.84
CA ILE A 108 1.37 -9.53 -0.72
C ILE A 108 1.72 -8.12 -0.22
N ASP A 109 1.06 -7.12 -0.76
CA ASP A 109 1.32 -5.72 -0.46
C ASP A 109 0.92 -5.33 0.96
N ILE A 110 -0.22 -5.83 1.42
CA ILE A 110 -0.65 -5.68 2.81
C ILE A 110 0.38 -6.31 3.74
N SER A 111 0.81 -7.52 3.41
CA SER A 111 1.84 -8.22 4.19
C SER A 111 3.12 -7.40 4.28
N ARG A 112 3.59 -6.84 3.17
CA ARG A 112 4.81 -6.01 3.11
C ARG A 112 4.65 -4.66 3.78
N ALA A 113 3.56 -3.95 3.53
CA ALA A 113 3.28 -2.64 4.14
C ALA A 113 3.24 -2.71 5.67
N ALA A 114 2.83 -3.84 6.22
CA ALA A 114 2.72 -4.04 7.66
C ALA A 114 4.06 -4.40 8.35
N VAL A 115 5.05 -4.93 7.62
CA VAL A 115 6.42 -5.22 8.12
C VAL A 115 7.35 -4.03 7.89
N GLY A 116 7.02 -3.19 6.92
CA GLY A 116 7.91 -2.23 6.28
C GLY A 116 8.54 -2.83 5.02
N TYR A 117 8.69 -1.98 4.02
CA TYR A 117 9.38 -2.35 2.78
C TYR A 117 10.88 -2.31 2.99
N GLN A 118 11.60 -3.28 2.43
CA GLN A 118 13.03 -3.15 2.28
C GLN A 118 13.32 -2.19 1.11
N LEU A 119 13.72 -0.96 1.43
CA LEU A 119 13.93 0.08 0.44
C LEU A 119 15.20 -0.14 -0.37
N HIS A 120 15.07 -0.06 -1.68
CA HIS A 120 16.17 -0.02 -2.63
C HIS A 120 16.31 1.39 -3.21
N ILE A 121 16.89 2.28 -2.39
CA ILE A 121 17.04 3.70 -2.76
C ILE A 121 18.12 3.84 -3.84
N GLU A 122 17.74 4.42 -4.97
CA GLU A 122 18.64 4.74 -6.06
C GLU A 122 18.48 6.19 -6.52
N SER A 123 19.47 6.73 -7.22
CA SER A 123 19.38 8.09 -7.77
C SER A 123 18.70 8.05 -9.13
N ILE A 124 17.51 8.63 -9.21
CA ILE A 124 16.62 8.55 -10.39
C ILE A 124 16.62 9.90 -11.11
N ASP A 125 16.69 9.88 -12.44
CA ASP A 125 16.37 11.02 -13.30
C ASP A 125 14.84 11.25 -13.22
N LEU A 126 14.44 12.26 -12.45
CA LEU A 126 13.02 12.48 -12.13
C LEU A 126 12.20 12.89 -13.35
N PRO A 127 12.66 13.80 -14.24
CA PRO A 127 11.96 14.10 -15.49
C PRO A 127 11.72 12.87 -16.37
N ALA A 128 12.73 12.03 -16.56
CA ALA A 128 12.60 10.80 -17.36
C ALA A 128 11.64 9.79 -16.70
N PHE A 129 11.71 9.62 -15.38
CA PHE A 129 10.78 8.79 -14.61
C PHE A 129 9.33 9.26 -14.78
N MET A 130 9.08 10.55 -14.60
CA MET A 130 7.74 11.11 -14.74
C MET A 130 7.22 11.01 -16.17
N GLN A 131 8.06 11.21 -17.18
CA GLN A 131 7.66 11.06 -18.59
C GLN A 131 7.22 9.62 -18.90
N HIS A 132 7.96 8.62 -18.42
CA HIS A 132 7.59 7.21 -18.57
C HIS A 132 6.24 6.91 -17.89
N LEU A 133 6.09 7.37 -16.65
CA LEU A 133 4.88 7.16 -15.86
C LEU A 133 3.66 7.83 -16.50
N PHE A 134 3.82 9.02 -17.05
CA PHE A 134 2.78 9.74 -17.76
C PHE A 134 2.27 9.00 -19.01
N GLY A 135 3.17 8.39 -19.78
CA GLY A 135 2.78 7.56 -20.93
C GLY A 135 1.88 6.38 -20.53
N TYR A 136 2.19 5.76 -19.38
CA TYR A 136 1.36 4.69 -18.83
C TYR A 136 0.00 5.19 -18.34
N MET A 137 -0.02 6.30 -17.60
CA MET A 137 -1.26 6.94 -17.12
C MET A 137 -2.17 7.34 -18.28
N GLU A 138 -1.60 7.90 -19.36
CA GLU A 138 -2.37 8.30 -20.54
C GLU A 138 -3.07 7.09 -21.19
N SER A 139 -2.37 5.96 -21.29
CA SER A 139 -2.95 4.71 -21.79
C SER A 139 -4.13 4.25 -20.94
N LEU A 140 -4.00 4.26 -19.61
CA LEU A 140 -5.10 3.92 -18.69
C LEU A 140 -6.29 4.87 -18.80
N CYS A 141 -6.03 6.17 -18.88
CA CYS A 141 -7.09 7.16 -19.04
C CYS A 141 -7.87 6.96 -20.33
N ARG A 142 -7.20 6.62 -21.43
CA ARG A 142 -7.84 6.34 -22.72
C ARG A 142 -8.79 5.14 -22.63
N THR A 143 -8.42 4.06 -21.97
CA THR A 143 -9.28 2.87 -21.82
C THR A 143 -10.56 3.15 -21.04
N LYS A 144 -10.55 4.17 -20.17
CA LYS A 144 -11.72 4.61 -19.38
C LYS A 144 -12.42 5.85 -19.95
N GLU A 145 -12.01 6.32 -21.12
CA GLU A 145 -12.53 7.52 -21.76
C GLU A 145 -12.40 8.78 -20.88
N ILE A 146 -11.33 8.87 -20.07
CA ILE A 146 -11.02 10.00 -19.20
C ILE A 146 -9.87 10.79 -19.83
N ARG A 147 -9.95 12.13 -19.79
CA ARG A 147 -8.87 13.01 -20.24
C ARG A 147 -7.84 13.16 -19.13
N LEU A 148 -6.56 13.02 -19.46
CA LEU A 148 -5.45 13.29 -18.55
C LEU A 148 -4.91 14.70 -18.83
N GLN A 149 -4.81 15.53 -17.79
CA GLN A 149 -4.10 16.81 -17.83
C GLN A 149 -2.97 16.78 -16.83
N MET A 150 -1.75 17.02 -17.29
CA MET A 150 -0.54 17.01 -16.47
C MET A 150 0.16 18.34 -16.51
N ASN A 151 0.61 18.76 -15.35
CA ASN A 151 1.41 19.95 -15.18
C ASN A 151 2.64 19.65 -14.32
N THR A 152 3.81 20.09 -14.76
CA THR A 152 5.06 19.89 -14.02
C THR A 152 5.77 21.21 -13.85
N VAL A 153 6.15 21.54 -12.61
CA VAL A 153 6.81 22.82 -12.29
C VAL A 153 8.09 22.56 -11.51
N SER A 154 9.22 23.03 -12.05
CA SER A 154 10.50 23.12 -11.35
C SER A 154 11.00 21.81 -10.74
N LEU A 155 10.97 20.69 -11.48
CA LEU A 155 11.43 19.42 -10.98
C LEU A 155 12.97 19.37 -10.87
N PRO A 156 13.54 18.77 -9.79
CA PRO A 156 14.96 18.48 -9.72
C PRO A 156 15.31 17.41 -10.75
N GLN A 157 16.54 17.51 -11.32
CA GLN A 157 17.01 16.51 -12.31
C GLN A 157 17.14 15.12 -11.69
N MET A 158 17.67 15.04 -10.47
CA MET A 158 17.91 13.78 -9.77
C MET A 158 17.21 13.79 -8.39
N LEU A 159 16.58 12.68 -8.06
CA LEU A 159 15.96 12.45 -6.75
C LEU A 159 16.28 11.02 -6.28
N LYS A 160 16.48 10.83 -4.98
CA LYS A 160 16.76 9.52 -4.39
C LYS A 160 15.51 8.90 -3.82
N PHE A 161 15.09 7.77 -4.36
CA PHE A 161 13.95 6.99 -3.86
C PHE A 161 13.97 5.55 -4.40
N ASP A 162 13.10 4.70 -3.87
CA ASP A 162 12.82 3.39 -4.45
C ASP A 162 11.84 3.54 -5.61
N ARG A 163 12.36 3.32 -6.83
CA ARG A 163 11.60 3.51 -8.07
C ARG A 163 10.31 2.69 -8.11
N VAL A 164 10.41 1.40 -7.74
CA VAL A 164 9.28 0.47 -7.83
C VAL A 164 8.18 0.82 -6.84
N LEU A 165 8.56 1.19 -5.61
CA LEU A 165 7.61 1.54 -4.58
C LEU A 165 6.94 2.89 -4.84
N ILE A 166 7.69 3.92 -5.27
CA ILE A 166 7.12 5.23 -5.59
C ILE A 166 6.20 5.15 -6.81
N GLU A 167 6.60 4.45 -7.88
CA GLU A 167 5.72 4.20 -9.03
C GLU A 167 4.41 3.57 -8.59
N ARG A 168 4.48 2.57 -7.71
CA ARG A 168 3.32 1.88 -7.15
C ARG A 168 2.42 2.82 -6.33
N ALA A 169 3.01 3.64 -5.44
CA ALA A 169 2.26 4.61 -4.64
C ALA A 169 1.48 5.58 -5.54
N ILE A 170 2.13 6.12 -6.57
CA ILE A 170 1.51 7.03 -7.54
C ILE A 170 0.39 6.31 -8.30
N MET A 171 0.63 5.09 -8.77
CA MET A 171 -0.37 4.33 -9.54
C MET A 171 -1.60 3.95 -8.70
N ASN A 172 -1.45 3.70 -7.41
CA ASN A 172 -2.58 3.49 -6.52
C ASN A 172 -3.49 4.74 -6.44
N VAL A 173 -2.89 5.93 -6.33
CA VAL A 173 -3.65 7.19 -6.28
C VAL A 173 -4.32 7.47 -7.63
N ILE A 174 -3.61 7.26 -8.73
CA ILE A 174 -4.15 7.42 -10.10
C ILE A 174 -5.32 6.47 -10.36
N SER A 175 -5.18 5.19 -10.00
CA SER A 175 -6.25 4.20 -10.15
C SER A 175 -7.51 4.62 -9.38
N ASN A 176 -7.35 5.09 -8.14
CA ASN A 176 -8.46 5.65 -7.37
C ASN A 176 -9.10 6.84 -8.11
N GLY A 177 -8.30 7.81 -8.55
CA GLY A 177 -8.82 8.97 -9.30
C GLY A 177 -9.58 8.57 -10.56
N LEU A 178 -9.10 7.54 -11.28
CA LEU A 178 -9.78 7.01 -12.47
C LEU A 178 -11.10 6.32 -12.15
N ASP A 179 -11.16 5.56 -11.03
CA ASP A 179 -12.35 4.80 -10.68
C ASP A 179 -13.50 5.66 -10.18
N TYR A 180 -13.17 6.79 -9.55
CA TYR A 180 -14.18 7.74 -9.06
C TYR A 180 -14.48 8.87 -10.05
N SER A 181 -13.68 9.02 -11.12
CA SER A 181 -13.95 10.00 -12.18
C SER A 181 -15.18 9.64 -12.99
N PRO A 182 -16.04 10.60 -13.33
CA PRO A 182 -17.13 10.37 -14.26
C PRO A 182 -16.60 10.09 -15.67
N GLN A 183 -17.32 9.26 -16.45
CA GLN A 183 -16.99 9.01 -17.86
C GLN A 183 -16.93 10.31 -18.65
N GLY A 184 -15.93 10.49 -19.50
CA GLY A 184 -15.67 11.74 -20.21
C GLY A 184 -15.08 12.86 -19.35
N GLY A 185 -14.80 12.56 -18.05
CA GLY A 185 -14.18 13.48 -17.10
C GLY A 185 -12.74 13.82 -17.41
N THR A 186 -12.10 14.54 -16.48
CA THR A 186 -10.68 14.90 -16.58
C THR A 186 -9.99 14.63 -15.24
N LEU A 187 -8.88 13.90 -15.30
CA LEU A 187 -7.97 13.68 -14.19
C LEU A 187 -6.82 14.68 -14.31
N TYR A 188 -6.56 15.44 -13.26
CA TYR A 188 -5.46 16.39 -13.19
C TYR A 188 -4.34 15.81 -12.35
N VAL A 189 -3.10 15.91 -12.85
CA VAL A 189 -1.90 15.47 -12.14
C VAL A 189 -0.91 16.64 -12.16
N ASP A 190 -0.70 17.23 -11.00
CA ASP A 190 0.26 18.33 -10.83
C ASP A 190 1.47 17.80 -10.07
N VAL A 191 2.67 18.08 -10.58
CA VAL A 191 3.93 17.69 -9.97
C VAL A 191 4.79 18.94 -9.79
N GLN A 192 5.15 19.24 -8.55
CA GLN A 192 5.94 20.41 -8.22
C GLN A 192 7.00 20.10 -7.17
N SER A 193 8.10 20.85 -7.21
CA SER A 193 9.11 20.81 -6.15
C SER A 193 8.92 22.00 -5.21
N ASN A 194 8.78 21.71 -3.92
CA ASN A 194 8.59 22.72 -2.89
C ASN A 194 9.37 22.33 -1.61
N ASN A 195 10.17 23.27 -1.09
CA ASN A 195 10.91 23.10 0.18
C ASN A 195 11.75 21.81 0.29
N GLY A 196 12.33 21.32 -0.81
CA GLY A 196 13.14 20.11 -0.82
C GLY A 196 12.35 18.78 -0.97
N PHE A 197 11.04 18.87 -1.11
CA PHE A 197 10.15 17.77 -1.44
C PHE A 197 9.63 17.87 -2.87
N VAL A 198 9.25 16.75 -3.44
CA VAL A 198 8.47 16.68 -4.67
C VAL A 198 7.05 16.31 -4.30
N GLU A 199 6.12 17.18 -4.57
CA GLU A 199 4.70 16.98 -4.32
C GLU A 199 4.01 16.53 -5.61
N ILE A 200 3.23 15.48 -5.52
CA ILE A 200 2.42 14.94 -6.62
C ILE A 200 0.96 15.00 -6.18
N SER A 201 0.19 15.86 -6.82
CA SER A 201 -1.24 16.02 -6.56
C SER A 201 -2.05 15.40 -7.67
N VAL A 202 -3.04 14.58 -7.31
CA VAL A 202 -3.99 13.97 -8.24
C VAL A 202 -5.39 14.47 -7.88
N THR A 203 -6.04 15.11 -8.84
CA THR A 203 -7.38 15.67 -8.64
C THR A 203 -8.35 15.10 -9.66
N ASP A 204 -9.39 14.43 -9.17
CA ASP A 204 -10.53 13.98 -9.96
C ASP A 204 -11.73 14.93 -9.78
N LYS A 205 -12.77 14.72 -10.60
CA LYS A 205 -14.07 15.41 -10.49
C LYS A 205 -15.19 14.43 -10.10
N GLY A 206 -14.87 13.43 -9.33
CA GLY A 206 -15.81 12.45 -8.82
C GLY A 206 -16.63 12.96 -7.63
N THR A 207 -17.26 12.04 -6.94
CA THR A 207 -18.13 12.33 -5.78
C THR A 207 -17.37 12.82 -4.54
N GLY A 208 -16.03 12.68 -4.54
CA GLY A 208 -15.18 13.00 -3.40
C GLY A 208 -15.38 12.08 -2.21
N PHE A 209 -14.66 12.35 -1.12
CA PHE A 209 -14.78 11.63 0.13
C PHE A 209 -15.88 12.23 1.02
N SER A 210 -16.69 11.38 1.67
CA SER A 210 -17.50 11.83 2.80
C SER A 210 -16.58 12.25 3.96
N LYS A 211 -17.10 13.02 4.92
CA LYS A 211 -16.33 13.41 6.12
C LYS A 211 -15.80 12.21 6.89
N GLU A 212 -16.58 11.15 6.97
CA GLU A 212 -16.21 9.89 7.62
C GLU A 212 -15.13 9.16 6.80
N ALA A 213 -15.34 9.05 5.48
CA ALA A 213 -14.38 8.45 4.59
C ALA A 213 -13.01 9.16 4.60
N LEU A 214 -12.99 10.48 4.74
CA LEU A 214 -11.74 11.25 4.81
C LEU A 214 -10.91 10.91 6.06
N CYS A 215 -11.57 10.66 7.20
CA CYS A 215 -10.89 10.30 8.44
C CYS A 215 -10.29 8.89 8.40
N HIS A 216 -10.91 7.97 7.66
CA HIS A 216 -10.56 6.55 7.65
C HIS A 216 -9.95 6.07 6.32
N ALA A 217 -9.78 6.97 5.33
CA ALA A 217 -9.34 6.62 3.97
C ALA A 217 -7.97 5.91 3.90
N GLN A 218 -7.13 6.11 4.91
CA GLN A 218 -5.80 5.48 5.03
C GLN A 218 -5.81 4.22 5.89
N GLU A 219 -6.96 3.85 6.47
CA GLU A 219 -7.05 2.62 7.28
C GLU A 219 -7.17 1.38 6.39
N ARG A 220 -6.70 0.26 6.93
CA ARG A 220 -6.77 -1.03 6.24
C ARG A 220 -8.22 -1.45 6.01
N PHE A 221 -8.53 -1.89 4.79
CA PHE A 221 -9.85 -2.40 4.41
C PHE A 221 -10.99 -1.38 4.52
N TYR A 222 -10.68 -0.09 4.68
CA TYR A 222 -11.72 0.91 4.68
C TYR A 222 -12.25 1.10 3.26
N MET A 223 -13.53 0.87 3.09
CA MET A 223 -14.27 1.11 1.84
C MET A 223 -15.51 1.94 2.18
N GLY A 224 -15.62 3.13 1.61
CA GLY A 224 -16.85 3.92 1.69
C GLY A 224 -18.03 3.16 1.07
N ASP A 225 -19.26 3.46 1.47
CA ASP A 225 -20.46 2.73 1.03
C ASP A 225 -20.63 2.65 -0.50
N GLN A 226 -20.16 3.65 -1.25
CA GLN A 226 -20.21 3.67 -2.71
C GLN A 226 -19.15 2.79 -3.38
N SER A 227 -18.04 2.48 -2.72
CA SER A 227 -16.96 1.66 -3.27
C SER A 227 -17.19 0.15 -3.14
N ARG A 228 -18.18 -0.28 -2.34
CA ARG A 228 -18.56 -1.70 -2.20
C ARG A 228 -19.06 -2.33 -3.49
N ASN A 229 -19.48 -1.53 -4.47
CA ASN A 229 -19.92 -1.99 -5.79
C ASN A 229 -18.77 -2.10 -6.81
N SER A 230 -17.59 -1.57 -6.55
CA SER A 230 -16.43 -1.74 -7.43
C SER A 230 -15.76 -3.08 -7.13
N LYS A 231 -15.85 -4.02 -8.06
CA LYS A 231 -15.33 -5.40 -7.97
C LYS A 231 -13.80 -5.49 -7.89
N LEU A 232 -13.06 -4.37 -7.91
CA LEU A 232 -11.61 -4.34 -8.12
C LEU A 232 -10.80 -3.71 -6.97
N HIS A 233 -11.42 -3.04 -5.99
CA HIS A 233 -10.69 -2.30 -4.96
C HIS A 233 -11.06 -2.74 -3.55
N PHE A 234 -10.04 -3.01 -2.72
CA PHE A 234 -10.18 -3.53 -1.34
C PHE A 234 -10.05 -2.46 -0.26
N GLY A 235 -10.05 -1.18 -0.62
CA GLY A 235 -9.75 -0.10 0.34
C GLY A 235 -8.30 -0.12 0.84
N MET A 236 -7.37 -0.67 0.05
CA MET A 236 -5.97 -0.85 0.47
C MET A 236 -5.00 0.08 -0.24
N GLY A 237 -5.39 0.67 -1.38
CA GLY A 237 -4.49 1.49 -2.20
C GLY A 237 -3.91 2.67 -1.44
N LEU A 238 -4.73 3.43 -0.72
CA LEU A 238 -4.29 4.57 0.07
C LEU A 238 -3.47 4.16 1.30
N TYR A 239 -3.80 3.05 1.96
CA TYR A 239 -3.00 2.48 3.05
C TYR A 239 -1.59 2.11 2.58
N ILE A 240 -1.49 1.42 1.43
CA ILE A 240 -0.21 1.04 0.82
C ILE A 240 0.59 2.29 0.45
N THR A 241 -0.07 3.28 -0.17
CA THR A 241 0.56 4.57 -0.52
C THR A 241 1.11 5.25 0.71
N ASN A 242 0.32 5.39 1.77
CA ASN A 242 0.75 6.01 3.02
C ASN A 242 1.98 5.29 3.61
N SER A 243 1.96 3.96 3.69
CA SER A 243 3.08 3.16 4.20
C SER A 243 4.36 3.34 3.37
N ILE A 244 4.25 3.45 2.04
CA ILE A 244 5.40 3.71 1.16
C ILE A 244 5.94 5.13 1.38
N MET A 245 5.06 6.12 1.47
CA MET A 245 5.46 7.52 1.65
C MET A 245 6.11 7.75 3.02
N GLU A 246 5.55 7.22 4.10
CA GLU A 246 6.15 7.29 5.45
C GLU A 246 7.58 6.75 5.47
N GLN A 247 7.85 5.63 4.79
CA GLN A 247 9.19 5.06 4.72
C GLN A 247 10.16 5.86 3.85
N HIS A 248 9.65 6.71 2.96
CA HIS A 248 10.43 7.66 2.17
C HIS A 248 10.55 9.04 2.82
N ASN A 249 10.08 9.20 4.09
CA ASN A 249 10.01 10.46 4.83
C ASN A 249 9.13 11.53 4.12
N GLY A 250 8.09 11.07 3.48
CA GLY A 250 7.09 11.89 2.81
C GLY A 250 5.78 11.99 3.58
#